data_1186d20b577a1fd8381f28c4781cb35a
#
_entry.id   1186d20b577a1fd8381f28c4781cb35a
#
_cell.length_a   1.000
_cell.length_b   1.000
_cell.length_c   1.000
_cell.angle_alpha   90.00
_cell.angle_beta   90.00
_cell.angle_gamma   90.00
#
_symmetry.space_group_name_H-M   'P 1'
#
loop_
_entity.id
_entity.type
_entity.pdbx_description
1 polymer ?
#
loop_
_entity_poly.entity_id
_entity_poly.type
_entity_poly.pdbx_seq_one_letter_code
_entity_poly.pdbx_strand_id
1 'polypeptide(L)'
;MREFKFIKMNGLGNDFVIIDQRKNTISLSKKDIVSICDRDDGVGCDQLINILPRQDDGNILIEFFNSDGEEIHACGNGSRCVADILMTEENVNSIKLSTKEKTISCQKIGDNCVSIDMGIPNFELKEIPVKTDIDLNSLNFQINNQVLANPFFVNVGNPHVIFF
;
A
#
# COMPACT_ATOMS: atom_id res chain seq x y z
N MET A 1 4.86 21.35 19.39
CA MET A 1 4.16 20.55 18.35
C MET A 1 5.09 20.50 17.14
N ARG A 2 5.38 19.34 16.56
CA ARG A 2 6.18 19.27 15.33
C ARG A 2 5.28 19.55 14.14
N GLU A 3 5.60 20.54 13.33
CA GLU A 3 4.89 20.80 12.07
C GLU A 3 5.57 20.00 10.95
N PHE A 4 4.78 19.36 10.11
CA PHE A 4 5.24 18.71 8.88
C PHE A 4 4.22 18.90 7.78
N LYS A 5 4.71 18.90 6.54
CA LYS A 5 3.86 18.99 5.36
C LYS A 5 3.46 17.58 4.93
N PHE A 6 2.22 17.43 4.51
CA PHE A 6 1.72 16.19 3.94
C PHE A 6 0.85 16.46 2.72
N ILE A 7 0.63 15.44 1.93
CA ILE A 7 -0.31 15.42 0.82
C ILE A 7 -1.40 14.41 1.17
N LYS A 8 -2.66 14.81 1.02
CA LYS A 8 -3.80 13.91 1.16
C LYS A 8 -4.22 13.45 -0.23
N MET A 9 -4.25 12.11 -0.46
CA MET A 9 -4.68 11.53 -1.73
C MET A 9 -5.68 10.39 -1.52
N ASN A 10 -6.41 10.08 -2.58
CA ASN A 10 -7.29 8.92 -2.65
C ASN A 10 -6.96 8.11 -3.90
N GLY A 11 -6.89 6.78 -3.74
CA GLY A 11 -6.69 5.84 -4.83
C GLY A 11 -7.67 4.67 -4.72
N LEU A 12 -8.69 4.63 -5.60
CA LEU A 12 -9.70 3.56 -5.65
C LEU A 12 -10.41 3.28 -4.30
N GLY A 13 -10.76 4.34 -3.58
CA GLY A 13 -11.48 4.23 -2.31
C GLY A 13 -10.60 4.24 -1.07
N ASN A 14 -9.30 3.91 -1.17
CA ASN A 14 -8.38 4.10 -0.06
C ASN A 14 -7.86 5.53 -0.01
N ASP A 15 -7.78 6.09 1.17
CA ASP A 15 -7.21 7.42 1.39
C ASP A 15 -5.88 7.36 2.13
N PHE A 16 -4.98 8.25 1.73
CA PHE A 16 -3.59 8.24 2.16
C PHE A 16 -3.16 9.61 2.69
N VAL A 17 -2.36 9.59 3.75
CA VAL A 17 -1.51 10.72 4.14
C VAL A 17 -0.10 10.40 3.65
N ILE A 18 0.43 11.22 2.74
CA ILE A 18 1.75 11.03 2.13
C ILE A 18 2.69 12.12 2.65
N ILE A 19 3.80 11.70 3.23
CA ILE A 19 4.84 12.58 3.78
C ILE A 19 6.10 12.44 2.94
N ASP A 20 6.48 13.54 2.29
CA ASP A 20 7.73 13.60 1.53
C ASP A 20 8.91 13.89 2.44
N GLN A 21 9.72 12.90 2.67
CA GLN A 21 10.92 12.96 3.51
C GLN A 21 12.21 12.98 2.69
N ARG A 22 12.14 13.17 1.38
CA ARG A 22 13.33 13.17 0.51
C ARG A 22 14.34 14.25 0.88
N LYS A 23 13.88 15.38 1.40
CA LYS A 23 14.73 16.52 1.81
C LYS A 23 14.90 16.66 3.32
N ASN A 24 13.88 16.30 4.07
CA ASN A 24 13.87 16.47 5.53
C ASN A 24 13.31 15.20 6.17
N THR A 25 14.17 14.44 6.83
CA THR A 25 13.77 13.23 7.52
C THR A 25 13.01 13.55 8.80
N ILE A 26 11.88 12.94 8.98
CA ILE A 26 11.03 13.02 10.16
C ILE A 26 10.96 11.63 10.80
N SER A 27 11.40 11.51 12.04
CA SER A 27 11.18 10.25 12.77
C SER A 27 9.77 10.25 13.35
N LEU A 28 8.92 9.36 12.87
CA LEU A 28 7.58 9.11 13.38
C LEU A 28 7.59 7.83 14.21
N SER A 29 7.09 7.94 15.44
CA SER A 29 6.83 6.76 16.25
C SER A 29 5.50 6.11 15.82
N LYS A 30 5.29 4.84 16.20
CA LYS A 30 4.00 4.16 15.99
C LYS A 30 2.81 4.99 16.52
N LYS A 31 2.97 5.64 17.66
CA LYS A 31 1.94 6.51 18.25
C LYS A 31 1.65 7.74 17.40
N ASP A 32 2.69 8.33 16.80
CA ASP A 32 2.51 9.48 15.89
C ASP A 32 1.71 9.06 14.66
N ILE A 33 2.00 7.89 14.07
CA ILE A 33 1.30 7.36 12.91
C ILE A 33 -0.17 7.10 13.25
N VAL A 34 -0.46 6.42 14.35
CA VAL A 34 -1.84 6.18 14.82
C VAL A 34 -2.59 7.50 14.98
N SER A 35 -1.97 8.49 15.62
CA SER A 35 -2.58 9.82 15.82
C SER A 35 -2.84 10.57 14.51
N ILE A 36 -1.93 10.47 13.53
CA ILE A 36 -2.11 11.10 12.21
C ILE A 36 -3.26 10.42 11.45
N CYS A 37 -3.34 9.09 11.53
CA CYS A 37 -4.35 8.30 10.82
C CYS A 37 -5.74 8.36 11.47
N ASP A 38 -5.83 8.80 12.72
CA ASP A 38 -7.11 8.92 13.43
C ASP A 38 -8.06 9.87 12.67
N ARG A 39 -9.33 9.44 12.49
CA ARG A 39 -10.31 10.18 11.69
C ARG A 39 -11.06 11.26 12.47
N ASP A 40 -11.03 11.18 13.77
CA ASP A 40 -11.73 12.12 14.64
C ASP A 40 -10.78 13.23 15.11
N ASP A 41 -9.59 12.87 15.57
CA ASP A 41 -8.64 13.81 16.20
C ASP A 41 -7.39 14.07 15.34
N GLY A 42 -7.18 13.32 14.23
CA GLY A 42 -6.03 13.42 13.34
C GLY A 42 -6.37 13.98 11.96
N VAL A 43 -5.49 13.68 10.98
CA VAL A 43 -5.75 13.96 9.56
C VAL A 43 -6.75 12.95 9.00
N GLY A 44 -6.74 11.74 9.54
CA GLY A 44 -7.56 10.61 9.13
C GLY A 44 -7.11 9.99 7.81
N CYS A 45 -6.78 8.72 7.80
CA CYS A 45 -6.48 7.97 6.57
C CYS A 45 -6.50 6.47 6.83
N ASP A 46 -6.60 5.69 5.74
CA ASP A 46 -6.43 4.24 5.80
C ASP A 46 -4.96 3.89 6.03
N GLN A 47 -4.06 4.62 5.37
CA GLN A 47 -2.62 4.37 5.45
C GLN A 47 -1.81 5.68 5.37
N LEU A 48 -0.66 5.67 6.07
CA LEU A 48 0.37 6.69 5.94
C LEU A 48 1.48 6.16 5.03
N ILE A 49 2.00 7.01 4.14
CA ILE A 49 3.08 6.69 3.22
C ILE A 49 4.21 7.68 3.40
N ASN A 50 5.43 7.17 3.59
CA ASN A 50 6.64 7.96 3.55
C ASN A 50 7.31 7.83 2.17
N ILE A 51 7.68 8.96 1.57
CA ILE A 51 8.58 9.01 0.40
C ILE A 51 9.97 9.33 0.93
N LEU A 52 10.89 8.41 0.79
CA LEU A 52 12.26 8.53 1.29
C LEU A 52 13.25 8.90 0.17
N PRO A 53 14.48 9.31 0.50
CA PRO A 53 15.50 9.63 -0.50
C PRO A 53 15.74 8.50 -1.48
N ARG A 54 16.23 8.86 -2.68
CA ARG A 54 16.64 7.88 -3.68
C ARG A 54 17.72 6.97 -3.10
N GLN A 55 17.60 5.70 -3.39
CA GLN A 55 18.59 4.69 -3.05
C GLN A 55 19.75 4.71 -4.05
N ASP A 56 20.80 3.93 -3.78
CA ASP A 56 21.98 3.85 -4.65
C ASP A 56 21.67 3.35 -6.07
N ASP A 57 20.59 2.59 -6.24
CA ASP A 57 20.07 2.12 -7.54
C ASP A 57 19.26 3.19 -8.30
N GLY A 58 19.13 4.39 -7.75
CA GLY A 58 18.38 5.51 -8.30
C GLY A 58 16.87 5.46 -8.08
N ASN A 59 16.34 4.42 -7.47
CA ASN A 59 14.92 4.30 -7.16
C ASN A 59 14.56 5.10 -5.90
N ILE A 60 13.31 5.54 -5.82
CA ILE A 60 12.77 6.21 -4.62
C ILE A 60 12.19 5.14 -3.70
N LEU A 61 12.67 5.12 -2.45
CA LEU A 61 12.15 4.21 -1.43
C LEU A 61 10.84 4.75 -0.87
N ILE A 62 9.86 3.88 -0.73
CA ILE A 62 8.57 4.18 -0.10
C ILE A 62 8.27 3.18 1.01
N GLU A 63 7.70 3.70 2.08
CA GLU A 63 7.25 2.90 3.22
C GLU A 63 5.76 3.14 3.43
N PHE A 64 5.05 2.07 3.80
CA PHE A 64 3.61 2.10 4.07
C PHE A 64 3.32 1.70 5.51
N PHE A 65 2.40 2.39 6.14
CA PHE A 65 1.93 2.08 7.48
C PHE A 65 0.40 2.05 7.50
N ASN A 66 -0.15 1.03 8.10
CA ASN A 66 -1.58 0.98 8.40
C ASN A 66 -1.96 2.00 9.49
N SER A 67 -3.24 2.26 9.64
CA SER A 67 -3.76 3.18 10.66
C SER A 67 -3.48 2.75 12.10
N ASP A 68 -3.14 1.48 12.34
CA ASP A 68 -2.68 0.96 13.63
C ASP A 68 -1.17 1.18 13.86
N GLY A 69 -0.48 1.80 12.90
CA GLY A 69 0.93 2.10 12.94
C GLY A 69 1.85 0.91 12.64
N GLU A 70 1.31 -0.24 12.20
CA GLU A 70 2.12 -1.35 11.71
C GLU A 70 2.58 -1.08 10.27
N GLU A 71 3.86 -1.37 10.03
CA GLU A 71 4.41 -1.28 8.68
C GLU A 71 3.92 -2.43 7.81
N ILE A 72 3.57 -2.12 6.56
CA ILE A 72 3.20 -3.10 5.55
C ILE A 72 4.11 -3.00 4.33
N HIS A 73 4.28 -4.10 3.61
CA HIS A 73 5.29 -4.21 2.56
C HIS A 73 4.81 -3.83 1.17
N ALA A 74 3.50 -3.78 0.95
CA ALA A 74 2.93 -3.43 -0.37
C ALA A 74 1.54 -2.81 -0.26
N CYS A 75 1.32 -1.75 -1.03
CA CYS A 75 0.02 -1.16 -1.27
C CYS A 75 -0.06 -0.64 -2.70
N GLY A 76 -0.75 -1.37 -3.57
CA GLY A 76 -0.89 -0.98 -4.98
C GLY A 76 -1.56 0.38 -5.17
N ASN A 77 -2.61 0.67 -4.41
CA ASN A 77 -3.32 1.94 -4.47
C ASN A 77 -2.41 3.11 -4.04
N GLY A 78 -1.70 2.94 -2.93
CA GLY A 78 -0.75 3.94 -2.44
C GLY A 78 0.44 4.15 -3.38
N SER A 79 0.98 3.08 -3.97
CA SER A 79 2.07 3.17 -4.96
C SER A 79 1.66 4.00 -6.17
N ARG A 80 0.42 3.88 -6.66
CA ARG A 80 -0.08 4.73 -7.77
C ARG A 80 -0.15 6.19 -7.39
N CYS A 81 -0.60 6.51 -6.19
CA CYS A 81 -0.64 7.89 -5.70
C CYS A 81 0.76 8.51 -5.62
N VAL A 82 1.73 7.79 -5.05
CA VAL A 82 3.12 8.25 -4.98
C VAL A 82 3.73 8.40 -6.37
N ALA A 83 3.52 7.43 -7.26
CA ALA A 83 4.03 7.48 -8.62
C ALA A 83 3.48 8.68 -9.40
N ASP A 84 2.19 9.01 -9.24
CA ASP A 84 1.58 10.17 -9.90
C ASP A 84 2.21 11.50 -9.43
N ILE A 85 2.42 11.66 -8.11
CA ILE A 85 3.13 12.82 -7.56
C ILE A 85 4.51 12.95 -8.20
N LEU A 86 5.30 11.89 -8.14
CA LEU A 86 6.70 11.92 -8.54
C LEU A 86 6.86 12.08 -10.07
N MET A 87 6.04 11.39 -10.87
CA MET A 87 6.04 11.55 -12.33
C MET A 87 5.62 12.95 -12.74
N THR A 88 4.69 13.57 -12.01
CA THR A 88 4.28 14.96 -12.25
C THR A 88 5.40 15.93 -11.90
N GLU A 89 6.05 15.77 -10.75
CA GLU A 89 7.16 16.63 -10.35
C GLU A 89 8.37 16.56 -11.30
N GLU A 90 8.71 15.33 -11.73
CA GLU A 90 9.88 15.08 -12.59
C GLU A 90 9.57 15.25 -14.08
N ASN A 91 8.30 15.49 -14.43
CA ASN A 91 7.81 15.59 -15.81
C ASN A 91 8.17 14.36 -16.66
N VAL A 92 7.94 13.17 -16.11
CA VAL A 92 8.20 11.87 -16.75
C VAL A 92 6.93 11.02 -16.79
N ASN A 93 6.88 10.04 -17.67
CA ASN A 93 5.74 9.12 -17.82
C ASN A 93 5.98 7.75 -17.18
N SER A 94 7.15 7.51 -16.62
CA SER A 94 7.46 6.26 -15.92
C SER A 94 8.46 6.50 -14.80
N ILE A 95 8.32 5.72 -13.73
CA ILE A 95 9.21 5.77 -12.57
C ILE A 95 9.29 4.39 -11.93
N LYS A 96 10.38 4.14 -11.22
CA LYS A 96 10.52 2.96 -10.36
C LYS A 96 10.49 3.38 -8.90
N LEU A 97 9.67 2.71 -8.12
CA LEU A 97 9.60 2.84 -6.68
C LEU A 97 10.18 1.58 -6.05
N SER A 98 10.93 1.73 -4.97
CA SER A 98 11.39 0.60 -4.18
C SER A 98 10.62 0.52 -2.87
N THR A 99 10.26 -0.68 -2.47
CA THR A 99 9.85 -1.01 -1.11
C THR A 99 10.97 -1.82 -0.46
N LYS A 100 10.83 -2.19 0.80
CA LYS A 100 11.79 -3.08 1.46
C LYS A 100 11.93 -4.45 0.80
N GLU A 101 10.90 -4.89 0.06
CA GLU A 101 10.87 -6.24 -0.53
C GLU A 101 11.12 -6.25 -2.03
N LYS A 102 10.65 -5.24 -2.75
CA LYS A 102 10.71 -5.26 -4.22
C LYS A 102 10.72 -3.87 -4.84
N THR A 103 11.12 -3.84 -6.10
CA THR A 103 10.97 -2.67 -6.97
C THR A 103 9.66 -2.78 -7.76
N ILE A 104 8.92 -1.68 -7.83
CA ILE A 104 7.64 -1.55 -8.51
C ILE A 104 7.83 -0.61 -9.71
N SER A 105 7.56 -1.08 -10.92
CA SER A 105 7.54 -0.25 -12.11
C SER A 105 6.19 0.43 -12.24
N CYS A 106 6.20 1.75 -12.43
CA CYS A 106 5.01 2.58 -12.55
C CYS A 106 5.01 3.33 -13.87
N GLN A 107 3.86 3.41 -14.53
CA GLN A 107 3.70 4.08 -15.82
C GLN A 107 2.41 4.89 -15.85
N LYS A 108 2.47 6.12 -16.31
CA LYS A 108 1.30 6.94 -16.61
C LYS A 108 0.64 6.43 -17.89
N ILE A 109 -0.63 6.06 -17.82
CA ILE A 109 -1.40 5.50 -18.95
C ILE A 109 -2.59 6.38 -19.35
N GLY A 110 -2.78 7.51 -18.71
CA GLY A 110 -3.83 8.49 -18.99
C GLY A 110 -3.84 9.57 -17.92
N ASP A 111 -4.77 10.53 -18.05
CA ASP A 111 -4.95 11.56 -17.05
C ASP A 111 -5.44 10.92 -15.75
N ASN A 112 -4.73 11.17 -14.64
CA ASN A 112 -4.98 10.59 -13.32
C ASN A 112 -5.03 9.05 -13.33
N CYS A 113 -4.36 8.41 -14.28
CA CYS A 113 -4.35 6.97 -14.41
C CYS A 113 -2.93 6.42 -14.46
N VAL A 114 -2.56 5.64 -13.45
CA VAL A 114 -1.24 5.03 -13.30
C VAL A 114 -1.36 3.52 -13.28
N SER A 115 -0.62 2.85 -14.15
CA SER A 115 -0.40 1.41 -14.14
C SER A 115 0.81 1.10 -13.27
N ILE A 116 0.73 0.03 -12.50
CA ILE A 116 1.86 -0.49 -11.72
C ILE A 116 2.02 -1.99 -11.96
N ASP A 117 3.26 -2.44 -11.99
CA ASP A 117 3.61 -3.85 -12.06
C ASP A 117 3.81 -4.40 -10.65
N MET A 118 2.84 -5.16 -10.17
CA MET A 118 2.89 -5.81 -8.85
C MET A 118 3.67 -7.13 -8.85
N GLY A 119 4.13 -7.58 -10.02
CA GLY A 119 4.77 -8.87 -10.21
C GLY A 119 3.77 -10.00 -10.45
N ILE A 120 4.27 -11.23 -10.40
CA ILE A 120 3.48 -12.44 -10.68
C ILE A 120 2.68 -12.80 -9.42
N PRO A 121 1.35 -12.98 -9.53
CA PRO A 121 0.55 -13.42 -8.40
C PRO A 121 0.94 -14.85 -7.98
N ASN A 122 0.99 -15.08 -6.67
CA ASN A 122 1.26 -16.37 -6.09
C ASN A 122 -0.03 -16.99 -5.53
N PHE A 123 -0.30 -18.25 -5.87
CA PHE A 123 -1.50 -18.99 -5.47
C PHE A 123 -1.17 -20.15 -4.51
N GLU A 124 0.10 -20.34 -4.17
CA GLU A 124 0.53 -21.39 -3.27
C GLU A 124 0.11 -21.08 -1.83
N LEU A 125 -0.68 -21.93 -1.23
CA LEU A 125 -1.21 -21.72 0.12
C LEU A 125 -0.12 -21.52 1.19
N LYS A 126 1.04 -22.14 1.02
CA LYS A 126 2.19 -21.97 1.94
C LYS A 126 2.76 -20.54 1.96
N GLU A 127 2.51 -19.76 0.89
CA GLU A 127 2.93 -18.36 0.73
C GLU A 127 1.83 -17.36 1.12
N ILE A 128 0.74 -17.88 1.68
CA ILE A 128 -0.42 -17.10 2.12
C ILE A 128 -0.62 -17.39 3.60
N PRO A 129 -0.88 -16.41 4.47
CA PRO A 129 -0.98 -16.60 5.91
C PRO A 129 -2.31 -17.27 6.31
N VAL A 130 -2.52 -18.48 5.82
CA VAL A 130 -3.64 -19.37 6.17
C VAL A 130 -3.10 -20.60 6.90
N LYS A 131 -3.94 -21.25 7.69
CA LYS A 131 -3.59 -22.54 8.27
C LYS A 131 -3.44 -23.56 7.16
N THR A 132 -2.31 -24.28 7.12
CA THR A 132 -1.95 -25.19 6.03
C THR A 132 -2.76 -26.49 6.01
N ASP A 133 -3.49 -26.81 7.08
CA ASP A 133 -4.33 -27.99 7.25
C ASP A 133 -5.81 -27.74 6.91
N ILE A 134 -6.12 -26.61 6.25
CA ILE A 134 -7.48 -26.28 5.86
C ILE A 134 -7.88 -27.05 4.60
N ASP A 135 -8.97 -27.81 4.69
CA ASP A 135 -9.64 -28.34 3.49
C ASP A 135 -10.44 -27.21 2.81
N LEU A 136 -9.90 -26.71 1.71
CA LEU A 136 -10.50 -25.59 0.95
C LEU A 136 -11.89 -25.92 0.41
N ASN A 137 -12.18 -27.20 0.14
CA ASN A 137 -13.49 -27.63 -0.39
C ASN A 137 -14.59 -27.58 0.66
N SER A 138 -14.20 -27.64 1.94
CA SER A 138 -15.13 -27.55 3.07
C SER A 138 -15.19 -26.17 3.71
N LEU A 139 -14.36 -25.21 3.22
CA LEU A 139 -14.28 -23.88 3.78
C LEU A 139 -15.49 -23.03 3.39
N ASN A 140 -16.36 -22.81 4.35
CA ASN A 140 -17.52 -21.94 4.20
C ASN A 140 -17.47 -20.84 5.25
N PHE A 141 -17.69 -19.61 4.80
CA PHE A 141 -17.84 -18.45 5.68
C PHE A 141 -19.30 -18.00 5.70
N GLN A 142 -19.79 -17.69 6.87
CA GLN A 142 -21.14 -17.18 7.01
C GLN A 142 -21.11 -15.70 7.36
N ILE A 143 -21.67 -14.87 6.48
CA ILE A 143 -21.77 -13.41 6.67
C ILE A 143 -23.23 -13.01 6.43
N ASN A 144 -23.87 -12.40 7.42
CA ASN A 144 -25.27 -11.90 7.29
C ASN A 144 -26.25 -12.95 6.74
N ASN A 145 -26.20 -14.20 7.23
CA ASN A 145 -26.99 -15.33 6.77
C ASN A 145 -26.71 -15.81 5.32
N GLN A 146 -25.66 -15.29 4.67
CA GLN A 146 -25.17 -15.80 3.40
C GLN A 146 -23.96 -16.70 3.62
N VAL A 147 -23.95 -17.84 2.95
CA VAL A 147 -22.78 -18.74 2.95
C VAL A 147 -21.90 -18.37 1.77
N LEU A 148 -20.67 -17.95 2.06
CA LEU A 148 -19.63 -17.75 1.07
C LEU A 148 -18.81 -19.04 0.99
N ALA A 149 -18.84 -19.70 -0.15
CA ALA A 149 -18.16 -20.95 -0.41
C ALA A 149 -17.09 -20.78 -1.50
N ASN A 150 -16.25 -21.80 -1.66
CA ASN A 150 -15.22 -21.88 -2.70
C ASN A 150 -14.26 -20.66 -2.71
N PRO A 151 -13.55 -20.38 -1.61
CA PRO A 151 -12.60 -19.27 -1.55
C PRO A 151 -11.46 -19.48 -2.55
N PHE A 152 -11.07 -18.38 -3.19
CA PHE A 152 -9.88 -18.33 -4.03
C PHE A 152 -8.81 -17.48 -3.32
N PHE A 153 -7.65 -18.05 -3.12
CA PHE A 153 -6.54 -17.41 -2.40
C PHE A 153 -5.49 -16.90 -3.38
N VAL A 154 -5.02 -15.69 -3.18
CA VAL A 154 -3.96 -15.09 -4.01
C VAL A 154 -3.12 -14.12 -3.20
N ASN A 155 -1.82 -14.10 -3.47
CA ASN A 155 -0.88 -13.15 -2.93
C ASN A 155 -0.20 -12.38 -4.08
N VAL A 156 -0.35 -11.05 -4.09
CA VAL A 156 0.28 -10.14 -5.05
C VAL A 156 1.28 -9.19 -4.37
N GLY A 157 1.75 -9.59 -3.19
CA GLY A 157 2.56 -8.79 -2.26
C GLY A 157 1.79 -8.47 -0.98
N ASN A 158 0.45 -8.56 -1.03
CA ASN A 158 -0.42 -8.73 0.12
C ASN A 158 -1.41 -9.86 -0.16
N PRO A 159 -1.73 -10.69 0.84
CA PRO A 159 -2.61 -11.85 0.67
C PRO A 159 -4.08 -11.43 0.62
N HIS A 160 -4.83 -12.12 -0.23
CA HIS A 160 -6.27 -11.94 -0.41
C HIS A 160 -7.00 -13.26 -0.42
N VAL A 161 -8.24 -13.25 0.05
CA VAL A 161 -9.22 -14.29 -0.18
C VAL A 161 -10.40 -13.70 -0.94
N ILE A 162 -10.80 -14.34 -2.04
CA ILE A 162 -11.84 -13.87 -2.95
C ILE A 162 -12.96 -14.92 -2.98
N PHE A 163 -14.19 -14.45 -2.90
CA PHE A 163 -15.40 -15.26 -3.07
C PHE A 163 -16.17 -14.71 -4.27
N PHE A 164 -16.78 -15.60 -5.05
CA PHE A 164 -17.54 -15.27 -6.26
C PHE A 164 -19.03 -15.55 -6.07
#